data_fb8a856e4e1cc41b26928f4fd4e4b1bb
#
_entry.id   fb8a856e4e1cc41b26928f4fd4e4b1bb
#
_cell.length_a   1.000
_cell.length_b   1.000
_cell.length_c   1.000
_cell.angle_alpha   90.00
_cell.angle_beta   90.00
_cell.angle_gamma   90.00
#
_symmetry.space_group_name_H-M   'P 1'
#
loop_
_entity.id
_entity.type
_entity.pdbx_description
1 polymer ?
#
loop_
_entity_poly.entity_id
_entity_poly.type
_entity_poly.pdbx_seq_one_letter_code
_entity_poly.pdbx_strand_id
1 'polypeptide(L)'
;RRLDDALAQHYAAQMSVMQRELFALRRRLAEHEPDAEENAALRNFLQSRQTDGERWDPVWTAARWPGGFLMAQPVQAGAAVLDRSGRFAGIAGEHGTVSPAGSGAGAVPALVGQALGTLTRQNGVLWVTGLPCSCKAAAGELAVTAQGQYWAGQLAAAPQPDPGGLTLRAPLEDTADETDCLYFIGG
;
A
#
# COMPACT_ATOMS: atom_id res chain seq x y z
N ARG A 1 -1.78 0.05 65.72
CA ARG A 1 -1.10 1.17 65.01
C ARG A 1 0.18 0.73 64.32
N ARG A 2 1.20 0.17 65.02
CA ARG A 2 2.48 -0.23 64.38
C ARG A 2 2.32 -1.41 63.38
N LEU A 3 1.39 -2.32 63.61
CA LEU A 3 1.12 -3.44 62.70
C LEU A 3 0.41 -2.97 61.42
N ASP A 4 -0.54 -2.05 61.60
CA ASP A 4 -1.30 -1.46 60.47
C ASP A 4 -0.38 -0.63 59.55
N ASP A 5 0.57 0.11 60.09
CA ASP A 5 1.56 0.89 59.34
C ASP A 5 2.52 -0.01 58.55
N ALA A 6 2.95 -1.13 59.14
CA ALA A 6 3.81 -2.12 58.46
C ALA A 6 3.08 -2.83 57.34
N LEU A 7 1.79 -3.18 57.52
CA LEU A 7 0.94 -3.77 56.47
C LEU A 7 0.70 -2.78 55.34
N ALA A 8 0.39 -1.54 55.64
CA ALA A 8 0.21 -0.48 54.64
C ALA A 8 1.48 -0.24 53.82
N GLN A 9 2.65 -0.22 54.46
CA GLN A 9 3.94 -0.12 53.74
C GLN A 9 4.21 -1.33 52.85
N HIS A 10 3.88 -2.54 53.30
CA HIS A 10 4.04 -3.76 52.50
C HIS A 10 3.15 -3.73 51.28
N TYR A 11 1.87 -3.36 51.40
CA TYR A 11 0.96 -3.23 50.25
C TYR A 11 1.38 -2.11 49.28
N ALA A 12 1.85 -0.97 49.78
CA ALA A 12 2.36 0.09 48.95
C ALA A 12 3.60 -0.35 48.13
N ALA A 13 4.50 -1.12 48.76
CA ALA A 13 5.65 -1.70 48.04
C ALA A 13 5.23 -2.70 46.97
N GLN A 14 4.30 -3.59 47.26
CA GLN A 14 3.75 -4.55 46.26
C GLN A 14 3.07 -3.82 45.11
N MET A 15 2.25 -2.80 45.39
CA MET A 15 1.60 -1.98 44.36
C MET A 15 2.63 -1.30 43.45
N SER A 16 3.72 -0.78 44.02
CA SER A 16 4.77 -0.14 43.23
C SER A 16 5.54 -1.10 42.34
N VAL A 17 5.72 -2.35 42.76
CA VAL A 17 6.34 -3.41 41.96
C VAL A 17 5.40 -3.81 40.79
N MET A 18 4.12 -4.07 41.09
CA MET A 18 3.12 -4.41 40.05
C MET A 18 2.96 -3.29 39.01
N GLN A 19 2.98 -2.03 39.44
CA GLN A 19 2.91 -0.89 38.52
C GLN A 19 4.13 -0.84 37.57
N ARG A 20 5.33 -1.12 38.09
CA ARG A 20 6.55 -1.20 37.25
C ARG A 20 6.48 -2.36 36.26
N GLU A 21 6.00 -3.52 36.69
CA GLU A 21 5.83 -4.68 35.79
C GLU A 21 4.80 -4.41 34.71
N LEU A 22 3.66 -3.81 35.05
CA LEU A 22 2.64 -3.41 34.08
C LEU A 22 3.19 -2.41 33.06
N PHE A 23 4.00 -1.44 33.52
CA PHE A 23 4.64 -0.48 32.62
C PHE A 23 5.66 -1.15 31.68
N ALA A 24 6.47 -2.07 32.20
CA ALA A 24 7.43 -2.83 31.41
C ALA A 24 6.75 -3.75 30.38
N LEU A 25 5.64 -4.39 30.76
CA LEU A 25 4.84 -5.22 29.84
C LEU A 25 4.17 -4.39 28.74
N ARG A 26 3.59 -3.23 29.09
CA ARG A 26 3.01 -2.31 28.11
C ARG A 26 4.05 -1.80 27.12
N ARG A 27 5.25 -1.49 27.60
CA ARG A 27 6.35 -1.07 26.75
C ARG A 27 6.78 -2.18 25.78
N ARG A 28 6.93 -3.42 26.27
CA ARG A 28 7.23 -4.59 25.41
C ARG A 28 6.13 -4.84 24.38
N LEU A 29 4.86 -4.71 24.77
CA LEU A 29 3.75 -4.85 23.85
C LEU A 29 3.83 -3.80 22.73
N ALA A 30 4.06 -2.53 23.07
CA ALA A 30 4.23 -1.45 22.13
C ALA A 30 5.46 -1.62 21.20
N GLU A 31 6.52 -2.25 21.70
CA GLU A 31 7.72 -2.57 20.90
C GLU A 31 7.45 -3.72 19.88
N HIS A 32 6.48 -4.63 20.16
CA HIS A 32 6.10 -5.74 19.28
C HIS A 32 4.84 -5.47 18.41
N GLU A 33 4.16 -4.37 18.65
CA GLU A 33 2.96 -4.00 17.89
C GLU A 33 3.25 -3.82 16.39
N PRO A 34 4.36 -3.18 15.96
CA PRO A 34 4.75 -3.10 14.55
C PRO A 34 4.99 -4.46 13.90
N ASP A 35 5.65 -5.39 14.62
CA ASP A 35 5.91 -6.74 14.12
C ASP A 35 4.61 -7.54 13.92
N ALA A 36 3.63 -7.34 14.79
CA ALA A 36 2.32 -8.00 14.69
C ALA A 36 1.49 -7.46 13.53
N GLU A 37 1.51 -6.15 13.30
CA GLU A 37 0.87 -5.51 12.14
C GLU A 37 1.52 -5.95 10.83
N GLU A 38 2.85 -5.98 10.76
CA GLU A 38 3.59 -6.45 9.60
C GLU A 38 3.23 -7.91 9.27
N ASN A 39 3.24 -8.79 10.26
CA ASN A 39 2.86 -10.18 10.09
C ASN A 39 1.40 -10.35 9.64
N ALA A 40 0.48 -9.54 10.16
CA ALA A 40 -0.92 -9.57 9.74
C ALA A 40 -1.08 -9.07 8.30
N ALA A 41 -0.42 -7.98 7.93
CA ALA A 41 -0.41 -7.44 6.57
C ALA A 41 0.19 -8.45 5.58
N LEU A 42 1.32 -9.08 5.92
CA LEU A 42 1.96 -10.10 5.09
C LEU A 42 1.05 -11.31 4.88
N ARG A 43 0.37 -11.80 5.93
CA ARG A 43 -0.58 -12.92 5.82
C ARG A 43 -1.76 -12.58 4.94
N ASN A 44 -2.35 -11.39 5.11
CA ASN A 44 -3.46 -10.92 4.28
C ASN A 44 -3.04 -10.77 2.82
N PHE A 45 -1.85 -10.19 2.57
CA PHE A 45 -1.28 -10.05 1.25
C PHE A 45 -1.07 -11.41 0.56
N LEU A 46 -0.42 -12.37 1.25
CA LEU A 46 -0.18 -13.72 0.72
C LEU A 46 -1.48 -14.50 0.50
N GLN A 47 -2.51 -14.28 1.33
CA GLN A 47 -3.83 -14.89 1.13
C GLN A 47 -4.57 -14.31 -0.07
N SER A 48 -4.40 -13.02 -0.36
CA SER A 48 -5.03 -12.35 -1.51
C SER A 48 -4.36 -12.69 -2.84
N ARG A 49 -3.10 -13.12 -2.80
CA ARG A 49 -2.29 -13.48 -3.97
C ARG A 49 -1.90 -14.96 -3.95
N GLN A 50 -2.72 -15.78 -4.59
CA GLN A 50 -2.35 -17.15 -4.98
C GLN A 50 -1.60 -17.14 -6.33
N THR A 51 -0.50 -16.40 -6.44
CA THR A 51 0.32 -16.42 -7.66
C THR A 51 1.54 -17.29 -7.40
N ASP A 52 1.61 -18.38 -8.14
CA ASP A 52 2.72 -19.32 -8.12
C ASP A 52 4.04 -18.63 -8.49
N GLY A 53 4.97 -18.60 -7.54
CA GLY A 53 6.38 -18.35 -7.80
C GLY A 53 6.88 -16.91 -7.68
N GLU A 54 6.03 -15.90 -7.49
CA GLU A 54 6.49 -14.54 -7.24
C GLU A 54 6.88 -14.36 -5.77
N ARG A 55 8.10 -13.90 -5.53
CA ARG A 55 8.57 -13.51 -4.20
C ARG A 55 8.23 -12.05 -3.94
N TRP A 56 7.61 -11.76 -2.79
CA TRP A 56 7.27 -10.42 -2.34
C TRP A 56 7.98 -10.12 -1.02
N ASP A 57 8.77 -9.07 -1.02
CA ASP A 57 9.50 -8.62 0.15
C ASP A 57 8.83 -7.37 0.73
N PRO A 58 8.50 -7.35 2.04
CA PRO A 58 7.94 -6.17 2.70
C PRO A 58 9.02 -5.09 2.85
N VAL A 59 8.69 -3.85 2.53
CA VAL A 59 9.60 -2.71 2.63
C VAL A 59 8.89 -1.50 3.20
N TRP A 60 9.53 -0.83 4.16
CA TRP A 60 9.02 0.38 4.79
C TRP A 60 9.38 1.63 4.01
N THR A 61 8.52 2.65 4.10
CA THR A 61 8.80 3.97 3.56
C THR A 61 9.72 4.75 4.49
N ALA A 62 10.82 5.28 3.98
CA ALA A 62 11.74 6.15 4.71
C ALA A 62 11.38 7.63 4.63
N ALA A 63 10.90 8.09 3.47
CA ALA A 63 10.54 9.50 3.23
C ALA A 63 9.48 9.62 2.13
N ARG A 64 8.74 10.73 2.14
CA ARG A 64 7.72 11.06 1.13
C ARG A 64 7.87 12.51 0.67
N TRP A 65 7.53 12.76 -0.59
CA TRP A 65 7.42 14.10 -1.17
C TRP A 65 6.31 14.14 -2.22
N PRO A 66 5.85 15.31 -2.65
CA PRO A 66 4.91 15.40 -3.76
C PRO A 66 5.49 14.74 -5.03
N GLY A 67 4.87 13.65 -5.48
CA GLY A 67 5.29 12.90 -6.68
C GLY A 67 6.17 11.68 -6.45
N GLY A 68 6.38 11.25 -5.19
CA GLY A 68 7.09 10.00 -4.93
C GLY A 68 7.39 9.73 -3.46
N PHE A 69 8.05 8.60 -3.23
CA PHE A 69 8.52 8.22 -1.90
C PHE A 69 9.79 7.38 -1.99
N LEU A 70 10.52 7.29 -0.87
CA LEU A 70 11.76 6.53 -0.74
C LEU A 70 11.52 5.32 0.15
N MET A 71 11.98 4.17 -0.26
CA MET A 71 12.01 2.95 0.54
C MET A 71 13.18 2.97 1.52
N ALA A 72 12.99 2.41 2.71
CA ALA A 72 14.01 2.31 3.74
C ALA A 72 15.12 1.30 3.39
N GLN A 73 14.88 0.43 2.42
CA GLN A 73 15.82 -0.60 1.96
C GLN A 73 16.08 -0.44 0.47
N PRO A 74 17.27 -0.86 -0.02
CA PRO A 74 17.54 -0.93 -1.45
C PRO A 74 16.56 -1.88 -2.14
N VAL A 75 16.00 -1.46 -3.25
CA VAL A 75 15.05 -2.24 -4.06
C VAL A 75 15.54 -2.29 -5.50
N GLN A 76 15.15 -3.32 -6.22
CA GLN A 76 15.50 -3.45 -7.63
C GLN A 76 14.74 -2.39 -8.46
N ALA A 77 15.43 -1.62 -9.28
CA ALA A 77 14.80 -0.69 -10.19
C ALA A 77 13.93 -1.44 -11.21
N GLY A 78 12.74 -0.89 -11.48
CA GLY A 78 11.74 -1.51 -12.35
C GLY A 78 10.79 -2.48 -11.64
N ALA A 79 11.03 -2.83 -10.39
CA ALA A 79 10.15 -3.70 -9.62
C ALA A 79 8.80 -3.04 -9.35
N ALA A 80 7.73 -3.82 -9.39
CA ALA A 80 6.39 -3.37 -9.01
C ALA A 80 6.29 -3.20 -7.50
N VAL A 81 5.62 -2.13 -7.09
CA VAL A 81 5.35 -1.80 -5.68
C VAL A 81 3.86 -1.91 -5.44
N LEU A 82 3.46 -2.70 -4.45
CA LEU A 82 2.07 -2.92 -4.07
C LEU A 82 1.83 -2.45 -2.63
N ASP A 83 0.62 -1.97 -2.36
CA ASP A 83 0.18 -1.67 -1.00
C ASP A 83 -0.18 -2.95 -0.21
N ARG A 84 -0.58 -2.79 1.05
CA ARG A 84 -1.00 -3.90 1.93
C ARG A 84 -2.18 -4.72 1.39
N SER A 85 -2.97 -4.14 0.51
CA SER A 85 -4.14 -4.79 -0.13
C SER A 85 -3.78 -5.45 -1.46
N GLY A 86 -2.50 -5.39 -1.88
CA GLY A 86 -2.04 -5.93 -3.16
C GLY A 86 -2.35 -5.05 -4.36
N ARG A 87 -2.70 -3.77 -4.15
CA ARG A 87 -2.97 -2.82 -5.22
C ARG A 87 -1.66 -2.19 -5.71
N PHE A 88 -1.60 -1.90 -6.98
CA PHE A 88 -0.44 -1.30 -7.63
C PHE A 88 -0.22 0.13 -7.14
N ALA A 89 0.83 0.34 -6.35
CA ALA A 89 1.22 1.64 -5.80
C ALA A 89 2.21 2.40 -6.70
N GLY A 90 2.99 1.68 -7.54
CA GLY A 90 3.95 2.32 -8.42
C GLY A 90 5.08 1.41 -8.88
N ILE A 91 6.14 2.03 -9.38
CA ILE A 91 7.35 1.35 -9.85
C ILE A 91 8.56 1.86 -9.06
N ALA A 92 9.38 0.92 -8.59
CA ALA A 92 10.65 1.23 -7.96
C ALA A 92 11.66 1.77 -8.99
N GLY A 93 12.30 2.87 -8.66
CA GLY A 93 13.39 3.47 -9.43
C GLY A 93 14.75 3.19 -8.79
N GLU A 94 15.77 3.89 -9.26
CA GLU A 94 17.11 3.81 -8.71
C GLU A 94 17.14 4.30 -7.25
N HIS A 95 18.04 3.73 -6.46
CA HIS A 95 18.28 4.11 -5.05
C HIS A 95 17.05 3.99 -4.13
N GLY A 96 16.09 3.12 -4.46
CA GLY A 96 14.90 2.90 -3.65
C GLY A 96 13.82 3.98 -3.78
N THR A 97 13.94 4.89 -4.74
CA THR A 97 12.86 5.84 -5.05
C THR A 97 11.69 5.10 -5.69
N VAL A 98 10.46 5.57 -5.46
CA VAL A 98 9.26 5.00 -6.08
C VAL A 98 8.51 6.11 -6.82
N SER A 99 8.22 5.84 -8.08
CA SER A 99 7.29 6.63 -8.88
C SER A 99 5.88 6.10 -8.66
N PRO A 100 4.95 6.89 -8.07
CA PRO A 100 3.59 6.44 -7.81
C PRO A 100 2.85 6.05 -9.08
N ALA A 101 1.85 5.20 -8.94
CA ALA A 101 0.97 4.78 -10.05
C ALA A 101 0.46 5.99 -10.84
N GLY A 102 0.62 5.95 -12.16
CA GLY A 102 0.22 7.02 -13.07
C GLY A 102 1.18 8.21 -13.15
N SER A 103 2.34 8.18 -12.48
CA SER A 103 3.33 9.26 -12.47
C SER A 103 4.70 8.75 -12.86
N GLY A 104 5.43 9.47 -13.72
CA GLY A 104 6.79 9.08 -14.14
C GLY A 104 6.85 7.64 -14.64
N ALA A 105 7.76 6.83 -14.11
CA ALA A 105 7.88 5.40 -14.43
C ALA A 105 6.64 4.58 -14.01
N GLY A 106 5.81 5.08 -13.09
CA GLY A 106 4.53 4.47 -12.69
C GLY A 106 3.38 4.71 -13.68
N ALA A 107 3.61 5.49 -14.76
CA ALA A 107 2.68 5.61 -15.88
C ALA A 107 2.80 4.38 -16.79
N VAL A 108 2.23 3.25 -16.37
CA VAL A 108 2.36 1.96 -17.02
C VAL A 108 1.13 1.61 -17.84
N PRO A 109 1.26 0.74 -18.87
CA PRO A 109 0.12 0.19 -19.59
C PRO A 109 -0.82 -0.56 -18.64
N ALA A 110 -2.13 -0.38 -18.84
CA ALA A 110 -3.17 -1.02 -18.03
C ALA A 110 -4.28 -1.59 -18.94
N LEU A 111 -4.90 -2.66 -18.45
CA LEU A 111 -6.03 -3.32 -19.08
C LEU A 111 -7.30 -3.05 -18.28
N VAL A 112 -8.38 -2.75 -19.00
CA VAL A 112 -9.76 -2.73 -18.49
C VAL A 112 -10.53 -3.73 -19.34
N GLY A 113 -10.85 -4.88 -18.76
CA GLY A 113 -11.27 -6.03 -19.55
C GLY A 113 -10.21 -6.41 -20.60
N GLN A 114 -10.51 -6.23 -21.88
CA GLN A 114 -9.57 -6.45 -22.99
C GLN A 114 -9.03 -5.14 -23.58
N ALA A 115 -9.49 -4.00 -23.11
CA ALA A 115 -9.09 -2.71 -23.64
C ALA A 115 -7.78 -2.27 -22.99
N LEU A 116 -6.77 -1.94 -23.81
CA LEU A 116 -5.48 -1.41 -23.37
C LEU A 116 -5.55 0.11 -23.27
N GLY A 117 -5.10 0.64 -22.16
CA GLY A 117 -4.89 2.06 -21.91
C GLY A 117 -3.58 2.27 -21.14
N THR A 118 -3.42 3.43 -20.55
CA THR A 118 -2.25 3.78 -19.73
C THR A 118 -2.72 4.41 -18.43
N LEU A 119 -2.13 4.00 -17.31
CA LEU A 119 -2.33 4.65 -16.02
C LEU A 119 -1.69 6.04 -16.08
N THR A 120 -2.47 7.07 -15.74
CA THR A 120 -1.99 8.45 -15.63
C THR A 120 -2.59 9.11 -14.41
N ARG A 121 -1.85 10.03 -13.79
CA ARG A 121 -2.33 10.80 -12.65
C ARG A 121 -2.61 12.23 -13.05
N GLN A 122 -3.81 12.69 -12.78
CA GLN A 122 -4.23 14.06 -13.06
C GLN A 122 -4.96 14.62 -11.83
N ASN A 123 -4.46 15.73 -11.28
CA ASN A 123 -5.05 16.39 -10.09
C ASN A 123 -5.25 15.44 -8.89
N GLY A 124 -4.30 14.55 -8.65
CA GLY A 124 -4.37 13.57 -7.55
C GLY A 124 -5.22 12.34 -7.83
N VAL A 125 -5.99 12.31 -8.89
CA VAL A 125 -6.81 11.17 -9.30
C VAL A 125 -6.05 10.28 -10.28
N LEU A 126 -6.12 8.97 -10.09
CA LEU A 126 -5.58 8.00 -11.02
C LEU A 126 -6.61 7.72 -12.12
N TRP A 127 -6.16 7.72 -13.36
CA TRP A 127 -6.97 7.52 -14.56
C TRP A 127 -6.40 6.38 -15.41
N VAL A 128 -7.26 5.68 -16.12
CA VAL A 128 -6.86 4.95 -17.33
C VAL A 128 -7.20 5.83 -18.52
N THR A 129 -6.19 6.20 -19.30
CA THR A 129 -6.31 7.05 -20.50
C THR A 129 -5.92 6.28 -21.76
N GLY A 130 -6.29 6.80 -22.92
CA GLY A 130 -5.94 6.15 -24.19
C GLY A 130 -6.73 4.86 -24.47
N LEU A 131 -7.85 4.63 -23.79
CA LEU A 131 -8.72 3.51 -24.10
C LEU A 131 -9.33 3.67 -25.50
N PRO A 132 -9.48 2.58 -26.30
CA PRO A 132 -10.10 2.66 -27.61
C PRO A 132 -11.58 3.04 -27.51
N CYS A 133 -12.10 3.77 -28.48
CA CYS A 133 -13.51 4.18 -28.56
C CYS A 133 -14.51 3.00 -28.55
N SER A 134 -14.03 1.80 -28.85
CA SER A 134 -14.80 0.54 -28.78
C SER A 134 -14.89 -0.02 -27.35
N CYS A 135 -14.18 0.55 -26.37
CA CYS A 135 -14.24 0.11 -24.98
C CYS A 135 -15.65 0.33 -24.43
N LYS A 136 -16.27 -0.75 -23.94
CA LYS A 136 -17.63 -0.75 -23.35
C LYS A 136 -17.60 -1.02 -21.85
N ALA A 137 -16.46 -0.77 -21.21
CA ALA A 137 -16.32 -0.98 -19.78
C ALA A 137 -17.35 -0.17 -18.98
N ALA A 138 -17.79 -0.70 -17.86
CA ALA A 138 -18.74 -0.07 -16.97
C ALA A 138 -18.05 0.39 -15.68
N ALA A 139 -18.71 1.25 -14.89
CA ALA A 139 -18.28 1.56 -13.54
C ALA A 139 -18.19 0.27 -12.71
N GLY A 140 -17.18 0.18 -11.84
CA GLY A 140 -16.87 -1.00 -11.03
C GLY A 140 -16.02 -2.06 -11.74
N GLU A 141 -15.74 -1.92 -13.03
CA GLU A 141 -14.85 -2.86 -13.74
C GLU A 141 -13.40 -2.65 -13.32
N LEU A 142 -12.67 -3.77 -13.17
CA LEU A 142 -11.30 -3.74 -12.67
C LEU A 142 -10.31 -3.23 -13.72
N ALA A 143 -9.39 -2.39 -13.29
CA ALA A 143 -8.20 -2.00 -14.03
C ALA A 143 -6.99 -2.72 -13.45
N VAL A 144 -6.22 -3.40 -14.32
CA VAL A 144 -4.99 -4.11 -13.93
C VAL A 144 -3.83 -3.64 -14.79
N THR A 145 -2.60 -3.67 -14.26
CA THR A 145 -1.43 -3.40 -15.11
C THR A 145 -1.29 -4.45 -16.19
N ALA A 146 -0.89 -4.06 -17.39
CA ALA A 146 -0.74 -5.01 -18.50
C ALA A 146 0.41 -6.01 -18.27
N GLN A 147 1.44 -5.58 -17.56
CA GLN A 147 2.54 -6.43 -17.11
C GLN A 147 2.30 -6.81 -15.63
N GLY A 148 2.36 -8.08 -15.32
CA GLY A 148 2.17 -8.60 -13.95
C GLY A 148 0.70 -8.64 -13.49
N GLN A 149 -0.23 -8.05 -14.21
CA GLN A 149 -1.67 -8.03 -13.90
C GLN A 149 -2.00 -7.57 -12.48
N TYR A 150 -1.26 -6.59 -11.98
CA TYR A 150 -1.47 -6.03 -10.65
C TYR A 150 -2.72 -5.14 -10.64
N TRP A 151 -3.53 -5.28 -9.64
CA TRP A 151 -4.74 -4.49 -9.48
C TRP A 151 -4.41 -3.01 -9.27
N ALA A 152 -4.83 -2.14 -10.20
CA ALA A 152 -4.61 -0.71 -10.13
C ALA A 152 -5.79 0.06 -9.49
N GLY A 153 -6.97 -0.54 -9.49
CA GLY A 153 -8.21 0.04 -8.97
C GLY A 153 -9.41 -0.46 -9.78
N GLN A 154 -10.55 0.17 -9.57
CA GLN A 154 -11.76 -0.08 -10.37
C GLN A 154 -12.26 1.23 -10.98
N LEU A 155 -12.99 1.15 -12.09
CA LEU A 155 -13.54 2.33 -12.73
C LEU A 155 -14.59 3.01 -11.84
N ALA A 156 -14.37 4.25 -11.46
CA ALA A 156 -15.36 5.04 -10.72
C ALA A 156 -16.56 5.44 -11.61
N ALA A 157 -16.36 5.50 -12.92
CA ALA A 157 -17.39 5.80 -13.91
C ALA A 157 -17.08 5.11 -15.24
N ALA A 158 -18.10 4.96 -16.09
CA ALA A 158 -17.91 4.49 -17.45
C ALA A 158 -16.93 5.39 -18.22
N PRO A 159 -16.12 4.82 -19.17
CA PRO A 159 -15.19 5.59 -19.97
C PRO A 159 -15.87 6.74 -20.72
N GLN A 160 -15.24 7.91 -20.70
CA GLN A 160 -15.69 9.13 -21.35
C GLN A 160 -14.67 9.58 -22.39
N PRO A 161 -15.06 10.33 -23.43
CA PRO A 161 -14.12 10.89 -24.38
C PRO A 161 -13.02 11.68 -23.69
N ASP A 162 -11.79 11.44 -24.08
CA ASP A 162 -10.65 12.24 -23.65
C ASP A 162 -10.76 13.65 -24.29
N PRO A 163 -10.19 14.70 -23.70
CA PRO A 163 -10.23 16.06 -24.27
C PRO A 163 -9.81 16.16 -25.74
N GLY A 164 -8.96 15.25 -26.23
CA GLY A 164 -8.62 15.13 -27.64
C GLY A 164 -9.65 14.45 -28.55
N GLY A 165 -10.68 13.83 -27.98
CA GLY A 165 -11.80 13.20 -28.70
C GLY A 165 -11.45 11.91 -29.46
N LEU A 166 -10.21 11.46 -29.45
CA LEU A 166 -9.75 10.28 -30.21
C LEU A 166 -9.74 8.98 -29.41
N THR A 167 -9.75 9.09 -28.10
CA THR A 167 -9.70 7.96 -27.17
C THR A 167 -10.67 8.20 -26.01
N LEU A 168 -10.84 7.19 -25.18
CA LEU A 168 -11.62 7.29 -23.95
C LEU A 168 -10.68 7.28 -22.74
N ARG A 169 -11.18 7.84 -21.62
CA ARG A 169 -10.55 7.78 -20.32
C ARG A 169 -11.57 7.51 -19.24
N ALA A 170 -11.12 6.90 -18.14
CA ALA A 170 -11.97 6.67 -16.97
C ALA A 170 -11.18 6.92 -15.69
N PRO A 171 -11.78 7.57 -14.68
CA PRO A 171 -11.18 7.72 -13.37
C PRO A 171 -11.23 6.38 -12.63
N LEU A 172 -10.22 6.13 -11.79
CA LEU A 172 -10.15 4.98 -10.91
C LEU A 172 -10.47 5.38 -9.47
N GLU A 173 -11.17 4.50 -8.79
CA GLU A 173 -11.36 4.49 -7.35
C GLU A 173 -10.79 3.21 -6.75
N ASP A 174 -10.81 3.08 -5.44
CA ASP A 174 -10.25 1.94 -4.72
C ASP A 174 -8.81 1.61 -5.15
N THR A 175 -8.01 2.67 -5.34
CA THR A 175 -6.60 2.61 -5.73
C THR A 175 -5.71 2.37 -4.50
N ALA A 176 -4.41 2.13 -4.73
CA ALA A 176 -3.45 1.94 -3.65
C ALA A 176 -3.43 3.12 -2.67
N ASP A 177 -3.28 2.79 -1.39
CA ASP A 177 -3.12 3.80 -0.33
C ASP A 177 -1.70 4.38 -0.39
N GLU A 178 -1.60 5.64 -0.84
CA GLU A 178 -0.33 6.36 -0.92
C GLU A 178 0.19 6.88 0.43
N THR A 179 -0.63 6.80 1.47
CA THR A 179 -0.24 7.20 2.83
C THR A 179 0.30 6.03 3.64
N ASP A 180 0.22 4.82 3.12
CA ASP A 180 0.70 3.62 3.79
C ASP A 180 2.22 3.67 4.03
N CYS A 181 2.66 3.12 5.14
CA CYS A 181 4.07 3.07 5.51
C CYS A 181 4.75 1.77 5.06
N LEU A 182 3.99 0.72 4.79
CA LEU A 182 4.47 -0.60 4.41
C LEU A 182 3.97 -0.96 3.02
N TYR A 183 4.90 -1.38 2.16
CA TYR A 183 4.64 -1.84 0.80
C TYR A 183 5.28 -3.19 0.56
N PHE A 184 4.88 -3.86 -0.51
CA PHE A 184 5.45 -5.12 -0.97
C PHE A 184 6.08 -4.92 -2.34
N ILE A 185 7.28 -5.47 -2.53
CA ILE A 185 8.04 -5.36 -3.78
C ILE A 185 8.20 -6.74 -4.37
N GLY A 186 7.78 -6.88 -5.64
CA GLY A 186 7.99 -8.07 -6.45
C GLY A 186 9.45 -8.16 -6.91
N GLY A 187 10.07 -9.32 -6.69
CA GLY A 187 11.42 -9.66 -7.12
C GLY A 187 11.44 -10.69 -8.24
#